data_d4646ecc4220c6aa4e08f03c5914b91b
#
_entry.id   d4646ecc4220c6aa4e08f03c5914b91b
#
_cell.length_a   1.000
_cell.length_b   1.000
_cell.length_c   1.000
_cell.angle_alpha   90.00
_cell.angle_beta   90.00
_cell.angle_gamma   90.00
#
_symmetry.space_group_name_H-M   'P 1'
#
loop_
_entity.id
_entity.type
_entity.pdbx_description
1 polymer ?
#
loop_
_entity_poly.entity_id
_entity_poly.type
_entity_poly.pdbx_seq_one_letter_code
_entity_poly.pdbx_strand_id
1 'polypeptide(L)'
;MVAGAGKWLTLPWKAASGPIINPKEEMKRQYDYLIVGSGLMGATFAHLATQAGKRCLVVERRQHTGGNIHCEQVTGINVHQYGAHILHTADERVWRFVNRLAPCNRYTNSPVANWRGQLYNLPFNMNTFARMWGVTTPDEARARIEEQRAEVRSRLQGRDRPMEATRR
;
A
#
# COMPACT_ATOMS: atom_id res chain seq x y z
N MET A 1 -26.96 -13.54 9.43
CA MET A 1 -25.89 -12.93 10.26
C MET A 1 -25.66 -11.53 9.73
N VAL A 2 -26.17 -10.51 10.43
CA VAL A 2 -26.14 -9.10 9.98
C VAL A 2 -24.75 -8.56 10.28
N ALA A 3 -24.02 -8.15 9.22
CA ALA A 3 -22.73 -7.48 9.36
C ALA A 3 -22.92 -6.15 10.11
N GLY A 4 -22.25 -6.00 11.24
CA GLY A 4 -22.28 -4.79 12.06
C GLY A 4 -21.82 -3.57 11.26
N ALA A 5 -22.63 -2.51 11.30
CA ALA A 5 -22.31 -1.21 10.74
C ALA A 5 -21.05 -0.66 11.44
N GLY A 6 -19.92 -0.70 10.73
CA GLY A 6 -18.68 -0.08 11.20
C GLY A 6 -18.90 1.43 11.40
N LYS A 7 -18.49 1.94 12.55
CA LYS A 7 -18.54 3.37 12.82
C LYS A 7 -17.55 4.09 11.88
N TRP A 8 -18.04 5.03 11.10
CA TRP A 8 -17.23 5.91 10.26
C TRP A 8 -16.78 7.11 11.08
N LEU A 9 -15.48 7.36 11.06
CA LEU A 9 -14.91 8.60 11.62
C LEU A 9 -14.99 9.69 10.56
N THR A 10 -15.68 10.77 10.87
CA THR A 10 -15.68 11.99 10.07
C THR A 10 -14.61 12.93 10.63
N LEU A 11 -13.59 13.21 9.84
CA LEU A 11 -12.52 14.14 10.21
C LEU A 11 -12.60 15.37 9.30
N PRO A 12 -12.92 16.56 9.84
CA PRO A 12 -12.68 17.79 9.10
C PRO A 12 -11.17 17.94 8.93
N TRP A 13 -10.72 18.07 7.70
CA TRP A 13 -9.33 18.35 7.43
C TRP A 13 -8.99 19.77 7.88
N LYS A 14 -8.66 19.93 9.13
CA LYS A 14 -7.80 21.00 9.67
C LYS A 14 -6.67 20.27 10.38
N ALA A 15 -5.44 20.73 10.15
CA ALA A 15 -4.25 20.20 10.79
C ALA A 15 -4.50 19.81 12.26
N ALA A 16 -4.02 18.64 12.61
CA ALA A 16 -4.15 17.93 13.88
C ALA A 16 -4.24 18.82 15.14
N SER A 17 -5.43 19.27 15.54
CA SER A 17 -5.79 19.72 16.89
C SER A 17 -7.18 20.40 16.95
N GLY A 18 -8.17 19.92 16.18
CA GLY A 18 -9.54 20.44 16.27
C GLY A 18 -10.45 19.58 17.16
N PRO A 19 -11.46 20.17 17.83
CA PRO A 19 -12.40 19.44 18.68
C PRO A 19 -13.21 18.43 17.86
N ILE A 20 -13.59 17.31 18.50
CA ILE A 20 -14.54 16.33 17.96
C ILE A 20 -15.86 17.05 17.72
N ILE A 21 -16.24 17.24 16.45
CA ILE A 21 -17.42 18.02 16.08
C ILE A 21 -18.66 17.10 16.08
N ASN A 22 -19.78 17.66 16.57
CA ASN A 22 -21.05 16.95 16.58
C ASN A 22 -21.55 16.65 15.15
N PRO A 23 -21.78 15.39 14.77
CA PRO A 23 -22.18 15.00 13.40
C PRO A 23 -23.45 15.70 12.89
N LYS A 24 -24.37 16.10 13.79
CA LYS A 24 -25.62 16.79 13.41
C LYS A 24 -25.41 18.26 13.00
N GLU A 25 -24.39 18.93 13.54
CA GLU A 25 -24.04 20.29 13.14
C GLU A 25 -23.23 20.29 11.83
N GLU A 26 -22.47 19.26 11.59
CA GLU A 26 -21.65 19.10 10.41
C GLU A 26 -22.48 18.84 9.14
N MET A 27 -23.60 18.15 9.24
CA MET A 27 -24.54 17.92 8.12
C MET A 27 -25.19 19.20 7.54
N LYS A 28 -25.12 20.33 8.25
CA LYS A 28 -25.57 21.64 7.74
C LYS A 28 -24.50 22.38 6.91
N ARG A 29 -23.27 21.87 6.90
CA ARG A 29 -22.17 22.49 6.14
C ARG A 29 -22.18 21.94 4.72
N GLN A 30 -22.11 22.83 3.74
CA GLN A 30 -21.90 22.43 2.35
C GLN A 30 -20.43 22.08 2.15
N TYR A 31 -20.18 20.90 1.58
CA TYR A 31 -18.86 20.45 1.16
C TYR A 31 -18.80 20.38 -0.37
N ASP A 32 -17.63 20.71 -0.95
CA ASP A 32 -17.41 20.56 -2.38
C ASP A 32 -17.06 19.11 -2.75
N TYR A 33 -16.40 18.39 -1.81
CA TYR A 33 -15.97 17.01 -2.03
C TYR A 33 -16.23 16.13 -0.81
N LEU A 34 -16.74 14.93 -1.07
CA LEU A 34 -16.75 13.81 -0.13
C LEU A 34 -15.62 12.85 -0.53
N ILE A 35 -14.68 12.63 0.38
CA ILE A 35 -13.52 11.76 0.15
C ILE A 35 -13.67 10.54 1.05
N VAL A 36 -13.71 9.35 0.46
CA VAL A 36 -13.84 8.09 1.17
C VAL A 36 -12.47 7.46 1.32
N GLY A 37 -11.98 7.40 2.56
CA GLY A 37 -10.66 6.92 2.93
C GLY A 37 -9.63 8.04 3.11
N SER A 38 -8.92 8.00 4.25
CA SER A 38 -7.85 8.92 4.61
C SER A 38 -6.45 8.37 4.36
N GLY A 39 -6.32 7.43 3.43
CA GLY A 39 -5.02 6.95 2.95
C GLY A 39 -4.27 8.02 2.17
N LEU A 40 -3.07 7.69 1.68
CA LEU A 40 -2.18 8.65 0.99
C LEU A 40 -2.88 9.41 -0.15
N MET A 41 -3.67 8.71 -0.98
CA MET A 41 -4.40 9.33 -2.09
C MET A 41 -5.46 10.31 -1.59
N GLY A 42 -6.35 9.88 -0.67
CA GLY A 42 -7.42 10.72 -0.14
C GLY A 42 -6.88 11.94 0.61
N ALA A 43 -5.82 11.76 1.40
CA ALA A 43 -5.16 12.85 2.10
C ALA A 43 -4.50 13.85 1.16
N THR A 44 -3.83 13.38 0.09
CA THR A 44 -3.21 14.25 -0.93
C THR A 44 -4.27 15.05 -1.69
N PHE A 45 -5.37 14.39 -2.09
CA PHE A 45 -6.48 15.08 -2.76
C PHE A 45 -7.10 16.15 -1.85
N ALA A 46 -7.40 15.79 -0.59
CA ALA A 46 -7.96 16.73 0.38
C ALA A 46 -7.03 17.94 0.59
N HIS A 47 -5.72 17.71 0.70
CA HIS A 47 -4.73 18.77 0.86
C HIS A 47 -4.75 19.74 -0.33
N LEU A 48 -4.67 19.24 -1.55
CA LEU A 48 -4.64 20.06 -2.77
C LEU A 48 -5.97 20.78 -2.99
N ALA A 49 -7.10 20.13 -2.77
CA ALA A 49 -8.42 20.75 -2.89
C ALA A 49 -8.60 21.87 -1.86
N THR A 50 -8.14 21.67 -0.62
CA THR A 50 -8.21 22.69 0.44
C THR A 50 -7.32 23.90 0.08
N GLN A 51 -6.13 23.68 -0.49
CA GLN A 51 -5.29 24.76 -0.99
C GLN A 51 -5.97 25.56 -2.12
N ALA A 52 -6.83 24.90 -2.91
CA ALA A 52 -7.65 25.53 -3.94
C ALA A 52 -8.96 26.16 -3.38
N GLY A 53 -9.08 26.32 -2.06
CA GLY A 53 -10.23 26.94 -1.41
C GLY A 53 -11.48 26.06 -1.33
N LYS A 54 -11.36 24.76 -1.63
CA LYS A 54 -12.47 23.81 -1.58
C LYS A 54 -12.65 23.23 -0.19
N ARG A 55 -13.89 22.92 0.17
CA ARG A 55 -14.23 22.26 1.45
C ARG A 55 -14.36 20.77 1.21
N CYS A 56 -13.62 19.98 1.98
CA CYS A 56 -13.60 18.52 1.88
C CYS A 56 -14.14 17.89 3.15
N LEU A 57 -15.01 16.89 3.01
CA LEU A 57 -15.38 15.95 4.06
C LEU A 57 -14.65 14.64 3.79
N VAL A 58 -13.80 14.23 4.73
CA VAL A 58 -13.09 12.95 4.63
C VAL A 58 -13.73 11.96 5.62
N VAL A 59 -14.14 10.80 5.12
CA VAL A 59 -14.67 9.71 5.94
C VAL A 59 -13.69 8.54 5.92
N GLU A 60 -13.40 7.99 7.10
CA GLU A 60 -12.45 6.89 7.27
C GLU A 60 -13.10 5.75 8.07
N ARG A 61 -12.90 4.52 7.63
CA ARG A 61 -13.41 3.33 8.30
C ARG A 61 -12.55 2.90 9.48
N ARG A 62 -11.23 3.09 9.37
CA ARG A 62 -10.27 2.77 10.43
C ARG A 62 -10.29 3.84 11.52
N GLN A 63 -9.82 3.49 12.72
CA GLN A 63 -9.73 4.43 13.83
C GLN A 63 -8.50 5.36 13.76
N HIS A 64 -7.81 5.37 12.64
CA HIS A 64 -6.62 6.17 12.37
C HIS A 64 -6.60 6.69 10.94
N THR A 65 -5.86 7.73 10.68
CA THR A 65 -5.56 8.26 9.35
C THR A 65 -4.33 7.57 8.74
N GLY A 66 -4.00 7.88 7.48
CA GLY A 66 -2.81 7.39 6.79
C GLY A 66 -3.04 6.09 6.01
N GLY A 67 -4.15 5.38 6.25
CA GLY A 67 -4.42 4.13 5.54
C GLY A 67 -3.31 3.12 5.74
N ASN A 68 -2.76 2.57 4.65
CA ASN A 68 -1.71 1.56 4.73
C ASN A 68 -0.32 2.12 5.10
N ILE A 69 -0.09 3.43 5.00
CA ILE A 69 1.16 4.05 5.45
C ILE A 69 1.16 4.43 6.93
N HIS A 70 0.10 4.08 7.65
CA HIS A 70 0.01 4.35 9.08
C HIS A 70 1.13 3.65 9.86
N CYS A 71 1.81 4.43 10.71
CA CYS A 71 2.86 3.97 11.60
C CYS A 71 2.51 4.37 13.03
N GLU A 72 2.87 3.53 13.97
CA GLU A 72 2.75 3.79 15.40
C GLU A 72 4.14 3.80 16.07
N GLN A 73 4.26 4.64 17.08
CA GLN A 73 5.44 4.63 17.96
C GLN A 73 5.24 3.61 19.08
N VAL A 74 6.04 2.54 19.07
CA VAL A 74 6.02 1.54 20.12
C VAL A 74 7.42 1.49 20.75
N THR A 75 7.52 1.87 22.03
CA THR A 75 8.81 1.92 22.76
C THR A 75 9.94 2.64 22.01
N GLY A 76 9.61 3.75 21.32
CA GLY A 76 10.59 4.55 20.55
C GLY A 76 10.89 4.03 19.15
N ILE A 77 10.23 2.95 18.72
CA ILE A 77 10.39 2.36 17.39
C ILE A 77 9.19 2.72 16.51
N ASN A 78 9.44 3.11 15.28
CA ASN A 78 8.39 3.30 14.27
C ASN A 78 7.94 1.93 13.73
N VAL A 79 6.72 1.52 14.07
CA VAL A 79 6.13 0.26 13.62
C VAL A 79 5.17 0.52 12.47
N HIS A 80 5.48 -0.02 11.30
CA HIS A 80 4.62 -0.01 10.12
C HIS A 80 3.53 -1.06 10.28
N GLN A 81 2.28 -0.65 10.54
CA GLN A 81 1.18 -1.57 10.87
C GLN A 81 0.74 -2.44 9.68
N TYR A 82 0.96 -1.98 8.45
CA TYR A 82 0.48 -2.63 7.22
C TYR A 82 1.61 -3.00 6.25
N GLY A 83 2.79 -3.25 6.78
CA GLY A 83 4.00 -3.52 6.02
C GLY A 83 4.87 -2.29 5.78
N ALA A 84 6.12 -2.52 5.43
CA ALA A 84 7.08 -1.45 5.23
C ALA A 84 6.70 -0.57 4.02
N HIS A 85 6.67 0.75 4.25
CA HIS A 85 6.39 1.74 3.23
C HIS A 85 7.58 2.68 3.13
N ILE A 86 8.17 2.75 1.94
CA ILE A 86 9.26 3.65 1.61
C ILE A 86 8.86 4.54 0.44
N LEU A 87 9.31 5.79 0.45
CA LEU A 87 9.17 6.64 -0.72
C LEU A 87 10.25 6.27 -1.74
N HIS A 88 9.80 5.84 -2.91
CA HIS A 88 10.66 5.58 -4.06
C HIS A 88 10.09 6.27 -5.29
N THR A 89 10.77 7.28 -5.81
CA THR A 89 10.34 8.01 -7.00
C THR A 89 11.54 8.60 -7.75
N ALA A 90 11.46 8.57 -9.08
CA ALA A 90 12.35 9.32 -9.97
C ALA A 90 11.72 10.66 -10.42
N ASP A 91 10.45 10.92 -10.08
CA ASP A 91 9.77 12.17 -10.41
C ASP A 91 10.12 13.24 -9.36
N GLU A 92 10.86 14.27 -9.81
CA GLU A 92 11.30 15.36 -8.95
C GLU A 92 10.14 16.19 -8.38
N ARG A 93 9.01 16.28 -9.08
CA ARG A 93 7.81 16.99 -8.59
C ARG A 93 7.22 16.27 -7.39
N VAL A 94 7.13 14.93 -7.47
CA VAL A 94 6.67 14.08 -6.36
C VAL A 94 7.64 14.20 -5.18
N TRP A 95 8.94 14.11 -5.44
CA TRP A 95 9.97 14.25 -4.42
C TRP A 95 9.87 15.59 -3.69
N ARG A 96 9.80 16.70 -4.41
CA ARG A 96 9.66 18.04 -3.83
C ARG A 96 8.34 18.22 -3.08
N PHE A 97 7.24 17.66 -3.60
CA PHE A 97 5.94 17.73 -2.94
C PHE A 97 5.97 17.03 -1.58
N VAL A 98 6.45 15.78 -1.53
CA VAL A 98 6.50 15.02 -0.28
C VAL A 98 7.43 15.65 0.75
N ASN A 99 8.64 16.09 0.33
CA ASN A 99 9.61 16.69 1.25
C ASN A 99 9.19 18.05 1.82
N ARG A 100 8.20 18.73 1.22
CA ARG A 100 7.59 19.92 1.85
C ARG A 100 6.69 19.56 3.02
N LEU A 101 6.13 18.35 3.03
CA LEU A 101 5.19 17.88 4.05
C LEU A 101 5.92 17.08 5.15
N ALA A 102 6.86 16.24 4.75
CA ALA A 102 7.63 15.39 5.65
C ALA A 102 9.04 15.15 5.07
N PRO A 103 10.10 15.54 5.78
CA PRO A 103 11.46 15.31 5.32
C PRO A 103 11.80 13.82 5.34
N CYS A 104 12.40 13.33 4.26
CA CYS A 104 12.87 11.95 4.15
C CYS A 104 14.27 11.80 4.74
N ASN A 105 14.50 10.72 5.49
CA ASN A 105 15.72 10.47 6.25
C ASN A 105 16.83 9.73 5.48
N ARG A 106 16.70 9.54 4.15
CA ARG A 106 17.64 8.79 3.30
C ARG A 106 17.92 7.36 3.80
N TYR A 107 16.94 6.72 4.40
CA TYR A 107 17.06 5.36 4.87
C TYR A 107 17.37 4.40 3.71
N THR A 108 18.43 3.60 3.84
CA THR A 108 18.73 2.54 2.87
C THR A 108 17.92 1.31 3.21
N ASN A 109 16.89 1.04 2.41
CA ASN A 109 16.05 -0.13 2.58
C ASN A 109 16.72 -1.34 1.93
N SER A 110 17.10 -2.31 2.76
CA SER A 110 17.71 -3.58 2.31
C SER A 110 16.98 -4.76 2.96
N PRO A 111 15.75 -5.06 2.51
CA PRO A 111 14.97 -6.13 3.11
C PRO A 111 15.55 -7.51 2.81
N VAL A 112 15.38 -8.41 3.76
CA VAL A 112 15.80 -9.80 3.67
C VAL A 112 14.59 -10.70 3.97
N ALA A 113 14.32 -11.65 3.08
CA ALA A 113 13.33 -12.70 3.34
C ALA A 113 13.98 -13.90 4.02
N ASN A 114 13.37 -14.40 5.08
CA ASN A 114 13.71 -15.68 5.67
C ASN A 114 12.68 -16.73 5.21
N TRP A 115 13.13 -17.72 4.46
CA TRP A 115 12.31 -18.84 4.06
C TRP A 115 12.97 -20.16 4.46
N ARG A 116 12.34 -20.90 5.36
CA ARG A 116 12.84 -22.17 5.91
C ARG A 116 14.27 -22.08 6.47
N GLY A 117 14.59 -20.98 7.15
CA GLY A 117 15.93 -20.74 7.71
C GLY A 117 16.97 -20.20 6.73
N GLN A 118 16.65 -20.09 5.45
CA GLN A 118 17.52 -19.47 4.45
C GLN A 118 17.16 -17.99 4.22
N LEU A 119 18.17 -17.15 4.13
CA LEU A 119 18.02 -15.71 3.94
C LEU A 119 18.23 -15.35 2.46
N TYR A 120 17.32 -14.56 1.93
CA TYR A 120 17.31 -14.09 0.54
C TYR A 120 17.21 -12.57 0.47
N ASN A 121 17.97 -11.96 -0.42
CA ASN A 121 17.86 -10.51 -0.66
C ASN A 121 16.55 -10.16 -1.39
N LEU A 122 15.96 -9.02 -1.01
CA LEU A 122 14.80 -8.43 -1.68
C LEU A 122 15.10 -6.97 -2.07
N PRO A 123 14.52 -6.46 -3.19
CA PRO A 123 13.81 -7.23 -4.21
C PRO A 123 14.70 -8.30 -4.85
N PHE A 124 14.12 -9.24 -5.58
CA PHE A 124 14.87 -10.31 -6.25
C PHE A 124 15.97 -9.74 -7.13
N ASN A 125 17.19 -10.25 -6.95
CA ASN A 125 18.39 -9.88 -7.69
C ASN A 125 19.27 -11.10 -7.88
N MET A 126 20.44 -10.93 -8.52
CA MET A 126 21.32 -12.06 -8.81
C MET A 126 21.77 -12.85 -7.57
N ASN A 127 21.95 -12.17 -6.40
CA ASN A 127 22.27 -12.87 -5.16
C ASN A 127 21.10 -13.79 -4.72
N THR A 128 19.85 -13.34 -4.92
CA THR A 128 18.67 -14.17 -4.65
C THR A 128 18.64 -15.38 -5.56
N PHE A 129 18.84 -15.20 -6.86
CA PHE A 129 18.81 -16.28 -7.84
C PHE A 129 19.98 -17.26 -7.68
N ALA A 130 21.18 -16.75 -7.40
CA ALA A 130 22.33 -17.58 -7.10
C ALA A 130 22.06 -18.49 -5.89
N ARG A 131 21.48 -17.94 -4.81
CA ARG A 131 21.11 -18.75 -3.62
C ARG A 131 20.00 -19.75 -3.87
N MET A 132 18.99 -19.37 -4.65
CA MET A 132 17.84 -20.24 -4.92
C MET A 132 18.17 -21.36 -5.89
N TRP A 133 18.96 -21.08 -6.94
CA TRP A 133 19.10 -21.95 -8.09
C TRP A 133 20.56 -22.30 -8.44
N GLY A 134 21.55 -21.74 -7.73
CA GLY A 134 22.97 -21.95 -8.01
C GLY A 134 23.46 -21.31 -9.30
N VAL A 135 22.68 -20.38 -9.88
CA VAL A 135 23.05 -19.70 -11.13
C VAL A 135 24.06 -18.59 -10.88
N THR A 136 24.94 -18.36 -11.86
CA THR A 136 26.04 -17.38 -11.75
C THR A 136 25.88 -16.21 -12.71
N THR A 137 25.11 -16.38 -13.80
CA THR A 137 24.91 -15.37 -14.82
C THR A 137 23.44 -14.94 -14.94
N PRO A 138 23.16 -13.69 -15.42
CA PRO A 138 21.81 -13.25 -15.70
C PRO A 138 21.06 -14.11 -16.71
N ASP A 139 21.74 -14.69 -17.69
CA ASP A 139 21.12 -15.52 -18.71
C ASP A 139 20.68 -16.87 -18.16
N GLU A 140 21.47 -17.50 -17.29
CA GLU A 140 21.05 -18.69 -16.55
C GLU A 140 19.83 -18.40 -15.64
N ALA A 141 19.80 -17.27 -14.94
CA ALA A 141 18.66 -16.88 -14.13
C ALA A 141 17.41 -16.67 -14.99
N ARG A 142 17.56 -16.01 -16.15
CA ARG A 142 16.46 -15.81 -17.11
C ARG A 142 15.92 -17.14 -17.64
N ALA A 143 16.81 -18.07 -18.00
CA ALA A 143 16.41 -19.41 -18.46
C ALA A 143 15.58 -20.15 -17.39
N ARG A 144 15.98 -20.09 -16.13
CA ARG A 144 15.22 -20.71 -15.02
C ARG A 144 13.85 -20.07 -14.82
N ILE A 145 13.75 -18.74 -14.95
CA ILE A 145 12.46 -18.04 -14.88
C ILE A 145 11.54 -18.51 -16.04
N GLU A 146 12.04 -18.58 -17.25
CA GLU A 146 11.22 -19.02 -18.42
C GLU A 146 10.79 -20.49 -18.29
N GLU A 147 11.65 -21.37 -17.78
CA GLU A 147 11.30 -22.75 -17.49
C GLU A 147 10.10 -22.84 -16.51
N GLN A 148 10.16 -22.11 -15.38
CA GLN A 148 9.07 -22.08 -14.41
C GLN A 148 7.78 -21.46 -14.99
N ARG A 149 7.91 -20.42 -15.81
CA ARG A 149 6.78 -19.82 -16.51
C ARG A 149 6.11 -20.80 -17.49
N ALA A 150 6.90 -21.58 -18.23
CA ALA A 150 6.40 -22.59 -19.14
C ALA A 150 5.65 -23.71 -18.40
N GLU A 151 6.19 -24.15 -17.26
CA GLU A 151 5.54 -25.14 -16.40
C GLU A 151 4.17 -24.67 -15.90
N VAL A 152 4.10 -23.42 -15.40
CA VAL A 152 2.82 -22.84 -14.92
C VAL A 152 1.82 -22.70 -16.06
N ARG A 153 2.25 -22.23 -17.24
CA ARG A 153 1.37 -22.12 -18.43
C ARG A 153 0.79 -23.48 -18.82
N SER A 154 1.61 -24.54 -18.83
CA SER A 154 1.15 -25.90 -19.12
C SER A 154 0.11 -26.39 -18.12
N ARG A 155 0.33 -26.13 -16.81
CA ARG A 155 -0.63 -26.49 -15.76
C ARG A 155 -1.95 -25.75 -15.89
N LEU A 156 -1.95 -24.47 -16.25
CA LEU A 156 -3.15 -23.67 -16.44
C LEU A 156 -3.94 -24.15 -17.66
N GLN A 157 -3.29 -24.39 -18.80
CA GLN A 157 -3.94 -24.92 -20.01
C GLN A 157 -4.55 -26.32 -19.79
N GLY A 158 -3.97 -27.13 -18.91
CA GLY A 158 -4.53 -28.43 -18.54
C GLY A 158 -5.79 -28.33 -17.64
N ARG A 159 -6.01 -27.21 -16.93
CA ARG A 159 -7.20 -26.96 -16.10
C ARG A 159 -8.40 -26.44 -16.89
N ASP A 160 -8.19 -25.79 -18.02
CA ASP A 160 -9.23 -25.24 -18.90
C ASP A 160 -9.81 -26.29 -19.88
N ARG A 161 -9.46 -27.57 -19.78
CA ARG A 161 -10.16 -28.60 -20.52
C ARG A 161 -11.56 -28.79 -19.93
N PRO A 162 -12.65 -28.55 -20.70
CA PRO A 162 -13.99 -28.84 -20.25
C PRO A 162 -14.05 -30.32 -19.86
N MET A 163 -14.62 -30.61 -18.68
CA MET A 163 -15.00 -31.98 -18.35
C MET A 163 -15.97 -32.45 -19.46
N GLU A 164 -15.49 -33.32 -20.33
CA GLU A 164 -16.40 -34.03 -21.26
C GLU A 164 -17.47 -34.68 -20.43
N ALA A 165 -18.68 -34.18 -20.63
CA ALA A 165 -19.88 -34.75 -20.00
C ALA A 165 -19.98 -36.20 -20.41
N THR A 166 -19.63 -37.09 -19.49
CA THR A 166 -19.93 -38.53 -19.64
C THR A 166 -21.43 -38.68 -19.70
N ARG A 167 -21.99 -38.62 -20.90
CA ARG A 167 -23.36 -39.13 -21.15
C ARG A 167 -23.30 -40.65 -21.06
N ARG A 168 -23.85 -41.18 -20.02
CA ARG A 168 -24.44 -42.53 -19.98
C ARG A 168 -25.90 -42.42 -19.60
#